data_ccf0bd18150774d6db8ff1d2e80694e0
#
_entry.id   ccf0bd18150774d6db8ff1d2e80694e0
#
_cell.length_a   1.000
_cell.length_b   1.000
_cell.length_c   1.000
_cell.angle_alpha   90.00
_cell.angle_beta   90.00
_cell.angle_gamma   90.00
#
_symmetry.space_group_name_H-M   'P 1'
#
loop_
_entity.id
_entity.type
_entity.pdbx_description
1 polymer ?
#
loop_
_entity_poly.entity_id
_entity_poly.type
_entity_poly.pdbx_seq_one_letter_code
_entity_poly.pdbx_strand_id
1 'polypeptide(L)'
;YKRQAFAATIGDDVEVPSRRSRPSRARTSGGGSSDDPVRMYLKEIGRVPLLDARQEVRVAARIKRGVEASEHLAVLEESGEIDRLDLADLARHKRLVRDGDRASDELIRANLRLVVSIAKRYVGRGMVLLDLVQEGNLGLMRAVEKFDHSKGFKFSTYATWWIRQAITRAIADQARTIRIPVHMVEAMNRVKRVQRQMHQELKREPTVEELAAEVDEPVEKIREILRIGLDPLSLDSPVGDEDESNLGDFIKDENAAAPIDVAARHLLASAVGDVLVELSDREQEVVRLRFGLEDG
;
A
#
# COMPACT_ATOMS: atom_id res chain seq x y z
N TYR A 1 -21.15 -13.33 -8.75
CA TYR A 1 -22.00 -13.06 -7.56
C TYR A 1 -21.21 -13.03 -6.24
N LYS A 2 -20.24 -13.94 -6.01
CA LYS A 2 -19.42 -13.93 -4.75
C LYS A 2 -18.45 -12.74 -4.62
N ARG A 3 -18.07 -12.08 -5.72
CA ARG A 3 -17.20 -10.88 -5.70
C ARG A 3 -17.93 -9.56 -5.43
N GLN A 4 -19.25 -9.52 -5.57
CA GLN A 4 -20.06 -8.32 -5.27
C GLN A 4 -20.28 -8.10 -3.76
N ALA A 5 -20.23 -9.16 -2.94
CA ALA A 5 -20.37 -9.07 -1.49
C ALA A 5 -19.18 -8.38 -0.80
N PHE A 6 -17.99 -8.39 -1.43
CA PHE A 6 -16.75 -7.84 -0.86
C PHE A 6 -16.76 -6.30 -0.72
N ALA A 7 -17.39 -5.59 -1.66
CA ALA A 7 -17.40 -4.13 -1.64
C ALA A 7 -18.47 -3.52 -0.72
N ALA A 8 -19.51 -4.30 -0.39
CA ALA A 8 -20.59 -3.83 0.50
C ALA A 8 -20.20 -3.87 1.99
N THR A 9 -19.13 -4.61 2.34
CA THR A 9 -18.73 -4.81 3.74
C THR A 9 -17.81 -3.71 4.28
N ILE A 10 -17.20 -2.91 3.42
CA ILE A 10 -16.38 -1.76 3.83
C ILE A 10 -17.23 -0.49 3.66
N GLY A 11 -18.13 -0.25 4.60
CA GLY A 11 -18.98 0.94 4.62
C GLY A 11 -18.19 2.25 4.74
N ASP A 12 -18.78 3.33 4.24
CA ASP A 12 -18.28 4.72 4.23
C ASP A 12 -17.99 5.32 5.63
N ASP A 13 -18.29 4.60 6.74
CA ASP A 13 -18.34 5.13 8.11
C ASP A 13 -17.11 4.84 8.97
N VAL A 14 -15.91 4.75 8.40
CA VAL A 14 -14.69 4.68 9.20
C VAL A 14 -14.17 6.10 9.46
N GLU A 15 -14.83 6.85 10.35
CA GLU A 15 -14.20 7.99 11.02
C GLU A 15 -13.08 7.48 11.94
N VAL A 16 -11.84 7.77 11.56
CA VAL A 16 -10.69 7.63 12.45
C VAL A 16 -10.69 8.86 13.36
N PRO A 17 -10.62 8.71 14.70
CA PRO A 17 -10.44 9.85 15.56
C PRO A 17 -9.14 10.56 15.16
N SER A 18 -9.27 11.78 14.66
CA SER A 18 -8.14 12.65 14.39
C SER A 18 -7.41 12.88 15.72
N ARG A 19 -6.21 12.35 15.86
CA ARG A 19 -5.27 12.85 16.86
C ARG A 19 -5.12 14.35 16.59
N ARG A 20 -5.67 15.16 17.49
CA ARG A 20 -5.37 16.58 17.55
C ARG A 20 -3.90 16.72 17.93
N SER A 21 -3.02 16.61 16.94
CA SER A 21 -1.69 17.19 17.06
C SER A 21 -1.89 18.69 17.12
N ARG A 22 -1.57 19.30 18.26
CA ARG A 22 -1.41 20.75 18.35
C ARG A 22 -0.44 21.15 17.24
N PRO A 23 -0.79 22.11 16.37
CA PRO A 23 0.18 22.61 15.42
C PRO A 23 1.27 23.34 16.20
N SER A 24 2.47 22.79 16.21
CA SER A 24 3.66 23.57 16.54
C SER A 24 3.72 24.70 15.51
N ARG A 25 3.70 25.91 16.00
CA ARG A 25 3.73 27.14 15.22
C ARG A 25 5.14 27.36 14.70
N ALA A 26 5.57 26.55 13.74
CA ALA A 26 6.73 26.87 12.93
C ALA A 26 6.31 28.01 11.97
N ARG A 27 6.74 29.22 12.31
CA ARG A 27 6.73 30.38 11.41
C ARG A 27 7.69 30.07 10.28
N THR A 28 7.25 29.48 9.20
CA THR A 28 7.97 29.55 7.94
C THR A 28 7.44 30.75 7.18
N SER A 29 8.27 31.79 7.18
CA SER A 29 8.23 32.98 6.33
C SER A 29 8.08 32.62 4.86
N GLY A 30 7.32 33.47 4.19
CA GLY A 30 6.96 33.44 2.79
C GLY A 30 8.05 33.05 1.79
N GLY A 31 7.63 32.25 0.90
CA GLY A 31 8.20 31.96 -0.40
C GLY A 31 7.11 31.24 -1.17
N GLY A 32 6.50 31.89 -2.15
CA GLY A 32 5.50 31.29 -3.02
C GLY A 32 6.13 30.18 -3.83
N SER A 33 6.29 29.01 -3.25
CA SER A 33 6.81 27.84 -3.92
C SER A 33 5.73 27.28 -4.83
N SER A 34 5.97 27.45 -6.16
CA SER A 34 5.25 26.76 -7.22
C SER A 34 5.47 25.24 -7.21
N ASP A 35 6.20 24.72 -6.23
CA ASP A 35 6.76 23.36 -6.16
C ASP A 35 5.93 22.39 -5.30
N ASP A 36 4.70 22.72 -4.91
CA ASP A 36 3.84 21.74 -4.27
C ASP A 36 3.34 20.72 -5.33
N PRO A 37 3.82 19.46 -5.33
CA PRO A 37 3.45 18.45 -6.33
C PRO A 37 1.94 18.22 -6.40
N VAL A 38 1.25 18.35 -5.26
CA VAL A 38 -0.22 18.21 -5.19
C VAL A 38 -0.88 19.32 -5.97
N ARG A 39 -0.44 20.59 -5.79
CA ARG A 39 -0.99 21.72 -6.51
C ARG A 39 -0.75 21.62 -8.01
N MET A 40 0.46 21.19 -8.40
CA MET A 40 0.83 21.03 -9.80
C MET A 40 -0.05 19.96 -10.46
N TYR A 41 -0.19 18.81 -9.84
CA TYR A 41 -1.08 17.74 -10.31
C TYR A 41 -2.53 18.20 -10.45
N LEU A 42 -3.09 18.86 -9.41
CA LEU A 42 -4.46 19.37 -9.43
C LEU A 42 -4.69 20.43 -10.53
N LYS A 43 -3.69 21.28 -10.80
CA LYS A 43 -3.73 22.27 -11.88
C LYS A 43 -3.74 21.59 -13.24
N GLU A 44 -2.97 20.53 -13.42
CA GLU A 44 -2.87 19.81 -14.69
C GLU A 44 -4.15 19.05 -15.02
N ILE A 45 -4.68 18.27 -14.09
CA ILE A 45 -5.94 17.54 -14.31
C ILE A 45 -7.14 18.49 -14.47
N GLY A 46 -7.05 19.72 -13.92
CA GLY A 46 -8.08 20.75 -14.07
C GLY A 46 -8.20 21.33 -15.46
N ARG A 47 -7.17 21.18 -16.30
CA ARG A 47 -7.19 21.68 -17.71
C ARG A 47 -8.00 20.80 -18.64
N VAL A 48 -8.21 19.54 -18.29
CA VAL A 48 -8.96 18.59 -19.12
C VAL A 48 -10.45 18.81 -18.91
N PRO A 49 -11.23 19.05 -19.98
CA PRO A 49 -12.67 19.22 -19.87
C PRO A 49 -13.35 17.90 -19.44
N LEU A 50 -14.47 18.02 -18.74
CA LEU A 50 -15.30 16.88 -18.38
C LEU A 50 -16.07 16.40 -19.62
N LEU A 51 -16.27 15.08 -19.74
CA LEU A 51 -17.10 14.49 -20.78
C LEU A 51 -18.58 14.51 -20.38
N ASP A 52 -19.45 14.78 -21.34
CA ASP A 52 -20.88 14.55 -21.17
C ASP A 52 -21.25 13.08 -21.42
N ALA A 53 -22.47 12.68 -21.05
CA ALA A 53 -22.91 11.28 -21.20
C ALA A 53 -22.87 10.77 -22.67
N ARG A 54 -23.08 11.66 -23.66
CA ARG A 54 -23.01 11.29 -25.08
C ARG A 54 -21.55 11.12 -25.52
N GLN A 55 -20.64 11.92 -24.96
CA GLN A 55 -19.21 11.82 -25.22
C GLN A 55 -18.65 10.55 -24.57
N GLU A 56 -19.04 10.22 -23.33
CA GLU A 56 -18.67 8.95 -22.67
C GLU A 56 -19.01 7.74 -23.54
N VAL A 57 -20.24 7.68 -24.08
CA VAL A 57 -20.68 6.59 -24.97
C VAL A 57 -19.87 6.53 -26.26
N ARG A 58 -19.61 7.69 -26.90
CA ARG A 58 -18.81 7.74 -28.12
C ARG A 58 -17.38 7.27 -27.91
N VAL A 59 -16.73 7.73 -26.84
CA VAL A 59 -15.38 7.34 -26.47
C VAL A 59 -15.34 5.85 -26.13
N ALA A 60 -16.26 5.34 -25.34
CA ALA A 60 -16.36 3.92 -25.01
C ALA A 60 -16.60 3.03 -26.24
N ALA A 61 -17.38 3.48 -27.22
CA ALA A 61 -17.55 2.76 -28.48
C ALA A 61 -16.27 2.71 -29.34
N ARG A 62 -15.40 3.76 -29.25
CA ARG A 62 -14.09 3.75 -29.93
C ARG A 62 -13.13 2.77 -29.22
N ILE A 63 -13.13 2.74 -27.89
CA ILE A 63 -12.32 1.78 -27.09
C ILE A 63 -12.71 0.36 -27.47
N LYS A 64 -14.01 0.04 -27.47
CA LYS A 64 -14.51 -1.30 -27.80
C LYS A 64 -14.07 -1.76 -29.20
N ARG A 65 -14.20 -0.90 -30.20
CA ARG A 65 -13.75 -1.19 -31.60
C ARG A 65 -12.22 -1.40 -31.66
N GLY A 66 -11.44 -0.68 -30.86
CA GLY A 66 -10.00 -0.86 -30.75
C GLY A 66 -9.62 -2.21 -30.17
N VAL A 67 -10.32 -2.62 -29.09
CA VAL A 67 -10.13 -3.94 -28.44
C VAL A 67 -10.50 -5.06 -29.39
N GLU A 68 -11.68 -5.00 -30.04
CA GLU A 68 -12.11 -5.99 -31.04
C GLU A 68 -11.11 -6.12 -32.21
N ALA A 69 -10.55 -5.00 -32.68
CA ALA A 69 -9.53 -5.00 -33.71
C ALA A 69 -8.19 -5.61 -33.22
N SER A 70 -7.81 -5.37 -31.97
CA SER A 70 -6.63 -5.94 -31.36
C SER A 70 -6.75 -7.45 -31.17
N GLU A 71 -7.89 -7.92 -30.65
CA GLU A 71 -8.19 -9.33 -30.49
C GLU A 71 -8.17 -10.09 -31.83
N HIS A 72 -8.77 -9.46 -32.85
CA HIS A 72 -8.76 -10.03 -34.20
C HIS A 72 -7.35 -10.16 -34.79
N LEU A 73 -6.50 -9.14 -34.61
CA LEU A 73 -5.11 -9.20 -35.03
C LEU A 73 -4.33 -10.28 -34.27
N ALA A 74 -4.55 -10.43 -32.97
CA ALA A 74 -3.90 -11.47 -32.16
C ALA A 74 -4.26 -12.89 -32.64
N VAL A 75 -5.53 -13.14 -32.95
CA VAL A 75 -5.99 -14.43 -33.49
C VAL A 75 -5.35 -14.73 -34.85
N LEU A 76 -5.22 -13.72 -35.72
CA LEU A 76 -4.58 -13.89 -37.03
C LEU A 76 -3.06 -14.11 -36.92
N GLU A 77 -2.42 -13.53 -35.89
CA GLU A 77 -1.01 -13.74 -35.62
C GLU A 77 -0.74 -15.16 -35.07
N GLU A 78 -1.59 -15.63 -34.15
CA GLU A 78 -1.51 -16.99 -33.63
C GLU A 78 -1.79 -18.07 -34.70
N SER A 79 -2.72 -17.79 -35.64
CA SER A 79 -3.02 -18.72 -36.74
C SER A 79 -2.02 -18.68 -37.90
N GLY A 80 -1.07 -17.73 -37.89
CA GLY A 80 -0.11 -17.52 -38.99
C GLY A 80 -0.76 -16.98 -40.28
N GLU A 81 -1.99 -16.46 -40.19
CA GLU A 81 -2.71 -15.92 -41.33
C GLU A 81 -2.49 -14.40 -41.54
N ILE A 82 -1.72 -13.77 -40.67
CA ILE A 82 -1.46 -12.32 -40.72
C ILE A 82 -0.78 -11.90 -42.04
N ASP A 83 0.09 -12.77 -42.62
CA ASP A 83 0.78 -12.53 -43.89
C ASP A 83 -0.14 -12.67 -45.12
N ARG A 84 -1.34 -13.24 -44.94
CA ARG A 84 -2.36 -13.35 -45.97
C ARG A 84 -3.31 -12.18 -46.02
N LEU A 85 -3.28 -11.32 -44.99
CA LEU A 85 -4.10 -10.12 -44.94
C LEU A 85 -3.61 -9.08 -45.96
N ASP A 86 -4.54 -8.44 -46.63
CA ASP A 86 -4.19 -7.27 -47.44
C ASP A 86 -3.59 -6.16 -46.56
N LEU A 87 -2.54 -5.49 -47.09
CA LEU A 87 -1.85 -4.40 -46.41
C LEU A 87 -2.81 -3.27 -45.99
N ALA A 88 -3.89 -3.04 -46.79
CA ALA A 88 -4.90 -2.03 -46.50
C ALA A 88 -5.74 -2.43 -45.27
N ASP A 89 -6.12 -3.71 -45.15
CA ASP A 89 -6.88 -4.22 -44.00
C ASP A 89 -6.04 -4.26 -42.74
N LEU A 90 -4.77 -4.68 -42.82
CA LEU A 90 -3.85 -4.60 -41.72
C LEU A 90 -3.64 -3.16 -41.22
N ALA A 91 -3.46 -2.22 -42.14
CA ALA A 91 -3.35 -0.80 -41.80
C ALA A 91 -4.62 -0.25 -41.16
N ARG A 92 -5.81 -0.73 -41.61
CA ARG A 92 -7.11 -0.35 -41.04
C ARG A 92 -7.24 -0.85 -39.60
N HIS A 93 -6.93 -2.13 -39.30
CA HIS A 93 -6.99 -2.68 -37.96
C HIS A 93 -5.99 -1.97 -37.01
N LYS A 94 -4.75 -1.73 -37.45
CA LYS A 94 -3.76 -0.97 -36.68
C LYS A 94 -4.20 0.48 -36.38
N ARG A 95 -4.98 1.10 -37.28
CA ARG A 95 -5.56 2.45 -37.02
C ARG A 95 -6.67 2.37 -35.96
N LEU A 96 -7.53 1.34 -36.01
CA LEU A 96 -8.58 1.15 -35.00
C LEU A 96 -8.02 0.91 -33.62
N VAL A 97 -6.96 0.11 -33.49
CA VAL A 97 -6.26 -0.11 -32.20
C VAL A 97 -5.73 1.21 -31.65
N ARG A 98 -4.98 1.98 -32.46
CA ARG A 98 -4.45 3.29 -32.03
C ARG A 98 -5.54 4.30 -31.68
N ASP A 99 -6.69 4.27 -32.38
CA ASP A 99 -7.82 5.13 -32.04
C ASP A 99 -8.47 4.70 -30.72
N GLY A 100 -8.54 3.40 -30.46
CA GLY A 100 -8.99 2.83 -29.20
C GLY A 100 -8.10 3.24 -28.02
N ASP A 101 -6.78 3.15 -28.18
CA ASP A 101 -5.82 3.57 -27.16
C ASP A 101 -5.96 5.07 -26.83
N ARG A 102 -6.05 5.92 -27.87
CA ARG A 102 -6.29 7.36 -27.68
C ARG A 102 -7.60 7.65 -26.98
N ALA A 103 -8.64 6.89 -27.30
CA ALA A 103 -9.93 7.03 -26.65
C ALA A 103 -9.88 6.57 -25.17
N SER A 104 -9.10 5.53 -24.86
CA SER A 104 -8.86 5.11 -23.49
C SER A 104 -8.17 6.21 -22.68
N ASP A 105 -7.11 6.80 -23.22
CA ASP A 105 -6.40 7.93 -22.61
C ASP A 105 -7.33 9.14 -22.40
N GLU A 106 -8.19 9.44 -23.38
CA GLU A 106 -9.17 10.53 -23.31
C GLU A 106 -10.15 10.31 -22.15
N LEU A 107 -10.69 9.10 -22.00
CA LEU A 107 -11.62 8.74 -20.93
C LEU A 107 -10.95 8.77 -19.55
N ILE A 108 -9.71 8.26 -19.45
CA ILE A 108 -8.92 8.30 -18.21
C ILE A 108 -8.69 9.75 -17.79
N ARG A 109 -8.10 10.58 -18.68
CA ARG A 109 -7.73 11.96 -18.36
C ARG A 109 -8.95 12.81 -17.94
N ALA A 110 -10.09 12.63 -18.59
CA ALA A 110 -11.32 13.34 -18.25
C ALA A 110 -11.86 12.97 -16.85
N ASN A 111 -11.48 11.79 -16.31
CA ASN A 111 -11.99 11.27 -15.04
C ASN A 111 -10.96 11.30 -13.88
N LEU A 112 -9.75 11.83 -14.05
CA LEU A 112 -8.76 11.96 -12.97
C LEU A 112 -9.30 12.78 -11.78
N ARG A 113 -10.15 13.78 -12.04
CA ARG A 113 -10.80 14.58 -11.00
C ARG A 113 -11.74 13.75 -10.12
N LEU A 114 -12.40 12.73 -10.69
CA LEU A 114 -13.23 11.79 -9.94
C LEU A 114 -12.35 10.99 -8.95
N VAL A 115 -11.19 10.51 -9.38
CA VAL A 115 -10.24 9.80 -8.51
C VAL A 115 -9.85 10.64 -7.31
N VAL A 116 -9.45 11.91 -7.53
CA VAL A 116 -9.09 12.83 -6.43
C VAL A 116 -10.25 13.04 -5.46
N SER A 117 -11.48 13.19 -5.96
CA SER A 117 -12.68 13.38 -5.13
C SER A 117 -12.95 12.19 -4.19
N ILE A 118 -12.59 10.98 -4.64
CA ILE A 118 -12.70 9.75 -3.86
C ILE A 118 -11.51 9.62 -2.90
N ALA A 119 -10.27 9.79 -3.39
CA ALA A 119 -9.04 9.64 -2.61
C ALA A 119 -8.96 10.57 -1.40
N LYS A 120 -9.48 11.80 -1.51
CA LYS A 120 -9.55 12.76 -0.39
C LYS A 120 -10.20 12.20 0.87
N ARG A 121 -11.16 11.29 0.74
CA ARG A 121 -11.87 10.68 1.89
C ARG A 121 -11.01 9.65 2.64
N TYR A 122 -9.88 9.25 2.08
CA TYR A 122 -8.98 8.24 2.62
C TYR A 122 -7.69 8.83 3.18
N VAL A 123 -7.53 10.15 3.14
CA VAL A 123 -6.39 10.87 3.75
C VAL A 123 -6.34 10.62 5.25
N GLY A 124 -5.12 10.46 5.79
CA GLY A 124 -4.91 10.19 7.23
C GLY A 124 -4.99 8.71 7.61
N ARG A 125 -5.06 7.80 6.63
CA ARG A 125 -5.10 6.34 6.85
C ARG A 125 -3.75 5.64 6.61
N GLY A 126 -2.63 6.35 6.79
CA GLY A 126 -1.28 5.78 6.67
C GLY A 126 -0.65 5.94 5.28
N MET A 127 -1.34 6.57 4.31
CA MET A 127 -0.80 6.88 2.98
C MET A 127 -0.97 8.36 2.66
N VAL A 128 -0.03 8.94 1.91
CA VAL A 128 -0.13 10.33 1.44
C VAL A 128 -1.13 10.46 0.28
N LEU A 129 -1.68 11.66 0.10
CA LEU A 129 -2.75 11.88 -0.89
C LEU A 129 -2.35 11.47 -2.31
N LEU A 130 -1.12 11.79 -2.76
CA LEU A 130 -0.70 11.47 -4.12
C LEU A 130 -0.60 9.95 -4.36
N ASP A 131 -0.17 9.17 -3.37
CA ASP A 131 -0.12 7.71 -3.48
C ASP A 131 -1.53 7.12 -3.56
N LEU A 132 -2.46 7.63 -2.73
CA LEU A 132 -3.88 7.25 -2.81
C LEU A 132 -4.49 7.56 -4.19
N VAL A 133 -4.10 8.70 -4.78
CA VAL A 133 -4.55 9.09 -6.12
C VAL A 133 -3.97 8.16 -7.17
N GLN A 134 -2.68 7.79 -7.10
CA GLN A 134 -2.07 6.88 -8.07
C GLN A 134 -2.68 5.48 -8.00
N GLU A 135 -2.89 4.95 -6.81
CA GLU A 135 -3.61 3.68 -6.65
C GLU A 135 -5.06 3.75 -7.18
N GLY A 136 -5.71 4.89 -6.93
CA GLY A 136 -7.03 5.18 -7.51
C GLY A 136 -7.01 5.26 -9.03
N ASN A 137 -5.96 5.82 -9.64
CA ASN A 137 -5.78 5.88 -11.09
C ASN A 137 -5.62 4.47 -11.68
N LEU A 138 -4.90 3.56 -11.02
CA LEU A 138 -4.84 2.15 -11.43
C LEU A 138 -6.22 1.49 -11.40
N GLY A 139 -7.04 1.82 -10.40
CA GLY A 139 -8.44 1.42 -10.36
C GLY A 139 -9.28 1.99 -11.50
N LEU A 140 -9.08 3.27 -11.84
CA LEU A 140 -9.74 3.94 -12.97
C LEU A 140 -9.38 3.28 -14.31
N MET A 141 -8.10 2.96 -14.54
CA MET A 141 -7.65 2.26 -15.76
C MET A 141 -8.36 0.92 -15.92
N ARG A 142 -8.44 0.12 -14.86
CA ARG A 142 -9.20 -1.16 -14.88
C ARG A 142 -10.69 -0.95 -15.12
N ALA A 143 -11.25 0.18 -14.66
CA ALA A 143 -12.64 0.51 -14.94
C ALA A 143 -12.85 0.82 -16.42
N VAL A 144 -11.93 1.54 -17.06
CA VAL A 144 -11.99 1.86 -18.50
C VAL A 144 -11.92 0.60 -19.35
N GLU A 145 -10.99 -0.33 -19.04
CA GLU A 145 -10.86 -1.61 -19.75
C GLU A 145 -12.15 -2.46 -19.73
N LYS A 146 -12.89 -2.40 -18.61
CA LYS A 146 -14.07 -3.27 -18.37
C LYS A 146 -15.41 -2.58 -18.53
N PHE A 147 -15.40 -1.32 -18.96
CA PHE A 147 -16.63 -0.54 -19.07
C PHE A 147 -17.43 -0.95 -20.30
N ASP A 148 -18.69 -1.29 -20.06
CA ASP A 148 -19.66 -1.61 -21.12
C ASP A 148 -20.74 -0.51 -21.21
N HIS A 149 -20.63 0.33 -22.23
CA HIS A 149 -21.55 1.43 -22.49
C HIS A 149 -22.95 0.97 -22.90
N SER A 150 -23.11 -0.29 -23.34
CA SER A 150 -24.42 -0.82 -23.78
C SER A 150 -25.43 -0.95 -22.62
N LYS A 151 -24.92 -1.01 -21.37
CA LYS A 151 -25.74 -1.11 -20.16
C LYS A 151 -26.44 0.18 -19.75
N GLY A 152 -26.18 1.30 -20.41
CA GLY A 152 -26.88 2.58 -20.21
C GLY A 152 -26.52 3.33 -18.91
N PHE A 153 -25.59 2.82 -18.09
CA PHE A 153 -25.12 3.51 -16.87
C PHE A 153 -24.01 4.51 -17.19
N LYS A 154 -23.92 5.58 -16.38
CA LYS A 154 -22.79 6.53 -16.45
C LYS A 154 -21.48 5.83 -16.07
N PHE A 155 -20.41 6.20 -16.77
CA PHE A 155 -19.07 5.69 -16.48
C PHE A 155 -18.68 5.90 -15.00
N SER A 156 -18.96 7.09 -14.45
CA SER A 156 -18.62 7.43 -13.06
C SER A 156 -19.20 6.46 -12.02
N THR A 157 -20.41 5.92 -12.26
CA THR A 157 -21.04 4.94 -11.34
C THR A 157 -20.24 3.65 -11.27
N TYR A 158 -19.76 3.18 -12.41
CA TYR A 158 -18.93 1.97 -12.48
C TYR A 158 -17.50 2.21 -11.99
N ALA A 159 -16.88 3.30 -12.41
CA ALA A 159 -15.51 3.66 -12.06
C ALA A 159 -15.35 3.88 -10.55
N THR A 160 -16.32 4.48 -9.87
CA THR A 160 -16.28 4.71 -8.42
C THR A 160 -16.03 3.42 -7.64
N TRP A 161 -16.63 2.31 -8.06
CA TRP A 161 -16.41 1.02 -7.41
C TRP A 161 -14.95 0.54 -7.56
N TRP A 162 -14.39 0.62 -8.77
CA TRP A 162 -13.03 0.18 -9.05
C TRP A 162 -11.98 1.06 -8.36
N ILE A 163 -12.20 2.39 -8.38
CA ILE A 163 -11.33 3.35 -7.71
C ILE A 163 -11.32 3.09 -6.21
N ARG A 164 -12.50 2.95 -5.59
CA ARG A 164 -12.63 2.66 -4.16
C ARG A 164 -11.94 1.33 -3.80
N GLN A 165 -12.16 0.29 -4.58
CA GLN A 165 -11.57 -1.02 -4.37
C GLN A 165 -10.04 -0.96 -4.43
N ALA A 166 -9.47 -0.24 -5.43
CA ALA A 166 -8.03 -0.09 -5.56
C ALA A 166 -7.43 0.66 -4.36
N ILE A 167 -7.99 1.81 -3.99
CA ILE A 167 -7.54 2.60 -2.85
C ILE A 167 -7.62 1.80 -1.54
N THR A 168 -8.74 1.12 -1.29
CA THR A 168 -8.91 0.35 -0.04
C THR A 168 -7.93 -0.81 0.03
N ARG A 169 -7.68 -1.48 -1.09
CA ARG A 169 -6.71 -2.56 -1.17
C ARG A 169 -5.28 -2.04 -0.95
N ALA A 170 -4.93 -0.91 -1.56
CA ALA A 170 -3.62 -0.29 -1.38
C ALA A 170 -3.37 0.10 0.08
N ILE A 171 -4.37 0.69 0.75
CA ILE A 171 -4.27 0.99 2.19
C ILE A 171 -4.04 -0.28 3.01
N ALA A 172 -4.75 -1.37 2.72
CA ALA A 172 -4.55 -2.62 3.44
C ALA A 172 -3.16 -3.22 3.22
N ASP A 173 -2.60 -3.06 2.01
CA ASP A 173 -1.33 -3.65 1.60
C ASP A 173 -0.09 -2.81 1.98
N GLN A 174 -0.20 -1.47 2.02
CA GLN A 174 0.96 -0.56 2.03
C GLN A 174 0.95 0.47 3.17
N ALA A 175 -0.19 0.70 3.85
CA ALA A 175 -0.30 1.80 4.82
C ALA A 175 0.46 1.56 6.13
N ARG A 176 0.89 0.33 6.43
CA ARG A 176 1.56 -0.03 7.67
C ARG A 176 3.05 -0.27 7.47
N THR A 177 3.87 0.20 8.41
CA THR A 177 5.31 -0.08 8.44
C THR A 177 5.61 -1.58 8.46
N ILE A 178 4.87 -2.34 9.29
CA ILE A 178 4.91 -3.80 9.29
C ILE A 178 3.67 -4.28 8.52
N ARG A 179 3.90 -4.83 7.32
CA ARG A 179 2.84 -5.30 6.43
C ARG A 179 2.02 -6.42 7.08
N ILE A 180 0.71 -6.29 7.01
CA ILE A 180 -0.26 -7.28 7.49
C ILE A 180 -1.06 -7.82 6.29
N PRO A 181 -1.33 -9.13 6.23
CA PRO A 181 -2.18 -9.71 5.18
C PRO A 181 -3.58 -9.08 5.14
N VAL A 182 -4.14 -8.92 3.93
CA VAL A 182 -5.43 -8.22 3.72
C VAL A 182 -6.57 -8.82 4.56
N HIS A 183 -6.65 -10.16 4.65
CA HIS A 183 -7.70 -10.82 5.45
C HIS A 183 -7.62 -10.47 6.94
N MET A 184 -6.41 -10.25 7.49
CA MET A 184 -6.23 -9.80 8.87
C MET A 184 -6.63 -8.34 9.04
N VAL A 185 -6.36 -7.48 8.06
CA VAL A 185 -6.83 -6.07 8.06
C VAL A 185 -8.37 -6.03 8.03
N GLU A 186 -9.01 -6.92 7.28
CA GLU A 186 -10.48 -7.05 7.26
C GLU A 186 -11.03 -7.50 8.61
N ALA A 187 -10.41 -8.53 9.22
CA ALA A 187 -10.78 -9.00 10.56
C ALA A 187 -10.63 -7.87 11.60
N MET A 188 -9.51 -7.13 11.57
CA MET A 188 -9.29 -5.97 12.43
C MET A 188 -10.36 -4.88 12.24
N ASN A 189 -10.71 -4.57 10.98
CA ASN A 189 -11.74 -3.57 10.69
C ASN A 189 -13.13 -4.03 11.17
N ARG A 190 -13.43 -5.33 11.06
CA ARG A 190 -14.66 -5.93 11.62
C ARG A 190 -14.70 -5.78 13.14
N VAL A 191 -13.64 -6.17 13.84
CA VAL A 191 -13.54 -6.05 15.31
C VAL A 191 -13.65 -4.58 15.75
N LYS A 192 -12.93 -3.66 15.10
CA LYS A 192 -12.99 -2.21 15.41
C LYS A 192 -14.38 -1.60 15.17
N ARG A 193 -15.15 -2.12 14.19
CA ARG A 193 -16.51 -1.67 13.92
C ARG A 193 -17.44 -2.11 15.05
N VAL A 194 -17.40 -3.40 15.40
CA VAL A 194 -18.19 -3.96 16.48
C VAL A 194 -17.84 -3.29 17.82
N GLN A 195 -16.57 -3.09 18.12
CA GLN A 195 -16.11 -2.38 19.32
C GLN A 195 -16.73 -0.98 19.43
N ARG A 196 -16.76 -0.22 18.32
CA ARG A 196 -17.38 1.12 18.31
C ARG A 196 -18.89 1.06 18.51
N GLN A 197 -19.58 0.10 17.88
CA GLN A 197 -21.01 -0.09 18.05
C GLN A 197 -21.34 -0.42 19.50
N MET A 198 -20.65 -1.41 20.09
CA MET A 198 -20.86 -1.81 21.50
C MET A 198 -20.50 -0.67 22.46
N HIS A 199 -19.46 0.14 22.17
CA HIS A 199 -19.12 1.29 22.97
C HIS A 199 -20.26 2.33 23.01
N GLN A 200 -20.94 2.56 21.88
CA GLN A 200 -22.11 3.45 21.83
C GLN A 200 -23.30 2.89 22.61
N GLU A 201 -23.55 1.57 22.56
CA GLU A 201 -24.65 0.90 23.24
C GLU A 201 -24.41 0.80 24.76
N LEU A 202 -23.21 0.34 25.15
CA LEU A 202 -22.84 0.11 26.56
C LEU A 202 -22.37 1.38 27.29
N LYS A 203 -22.02 2.45 26.56
CA LYS A 203 -21.40 3.70 27.07
C LYS A 203 -20.10 3.47 27.87
N ARG A 204 -19.45 2.31 27.65
CA ARG A 204 -18.14 1.93 28.18
C ARG A 204 -17.38 1.12 27.14
N GLU A 205 -16.09 0.93 27.33
CA GLU A 205 -15.36 -0.01 26.49
C GLU A 205 -15.83 -1.46 26.71
N PRO A 206 -16.13 -2.21 25.61
CA PRO A 206 -16.50 -3.62 25.72
C PRO A 206 -15.29 -4.46 26.14
N THR A 207 -15.54 -5.54 26.90
CA THR A 207 -14.50 -6.52 27.23
C THR A 207 -14.17 -7.41 26.03
N VAL A 208 -13.02 -8.10 26.08
CA VAL A 208 -12.61 -8.99 24.99
C VAL A 208 -13.59 -10.15 24.81
N GLU A 209 -14.16 -10.62 25.91
CA GLU A 209 -15.16 -11.69 25.96
C GLU A 209 -16.48 -11.25 25.31
N GLU A 210 -16.92 -10.02 25.57
CA GLU A 210 -18.10 -9.43 24.94
C GLU A 210 -17.89 -9.23 23.42
N LEU A 211 -16.71 -8.76 23.01
CA LEU A 211 -16.35 -8.64 21.60
C LEU A 211 -16.30 -10.01 20.90
N ALA A 212 -15.77 -11.02 21.57
CA ALA A 212 -15.70 -12.38 21.04
C ALA A 212 -17.10 -12.98 20.78
N ALA A 213 -18.01 -12.75 21.71
CA ALA A 213 -19.40 -13.20 21.58
C ALA A 213 -20.14 -12.50 20.42
N GLU A 214 -19.94 -11.17 20.24
CA GLU A 214 -20.61 -10.41 19.19
C GLU A 214 -20.00 -10.64 17.79
N VAL A 215 -18.69 -10.88 17.71
CA VAL A 215 -17.99 -11.15 16.43
C VAL A 215 -18.16 -12.62 16.01
N ASP A 216 -18.57 -13.52 16.95
CA ASP A 216 -18.64 -14.98 16.78
C ASP A 216 -17.26 -15.60 16.48
N GLU A 217 -16.25 -15.21 17.29
CA GLU A 217 -14.87 -15.69 17.16
C GLU A 217 -14.30 -16.03 18.56
N PRO A 218 -13.33 -16.96 18.66
CA PRO A 218 -12.69 -17.30 19.93
C PRO A 218 -12.01 -16.09 20.58
N VAL A 219 -12.01 -16.02 21.92
CA VAL A 219 -11.40 -14.93 22.70
C VAL A 219 -9.91 -14.77 22.39
N GLU A 220 -9.20 -15.89 22.23
CA GLU A 220 -7.77 -15.89 21.90
C GLU A 220 -7.50 -15.20 20.56
N LYS A 221 -8.35 -15.45 19.57
CA LYS A 221 -8.24 -14.83 18.23
C LYS A 221 -8.52 -13.34 18.27
N ILE A 222 -9.47 -12.89 19.09
CA ILE A 222 -9.74 -11.45 19.27
C ILE A 222 -8.53 -10.77 19.94
N ARG A 223 -7.91 -11.40 20.96
CA ARG A 223 -6.70 -10.88 21.59
C ARG A 223 -5.54 -10.77 20.60
N GLU A 224 -5.35 -11.78 19.76
CA GLU A 224 -4.34 -11.76 18.70
C GLU A 224 -4.58 -10.63 17.70
N ILE A 225 -5.82 -10.47 17.21
CA ILE A 225 -6.19 -9.40 16.28
C ILE A 225 -5.93 -8.02 16.90
N LEU A 226 -6.29 -7.81 18.17
CA LEU A 226 -6.05 -6.55 18.87
C LEU A 226 -4.54 -6.27 19.03
N ARG A 227 -3.73 -7.29 19.34
CA ARG A 227 -2.28 -7.18 19.47
C ARG A 227 -1.60 -6.83 18.14
N ILE A 228 -1.97 -7.51 17.05
CA ILE A 228 -1.48 -7.21 15.69
C ILE A 228 -1.91 -5.81 15.23
N GLY A 229 -3.05 -5.34 15.75
CA GLY A 229 -3.62 -4.03 15.43
C GLY A 229 -2.83 -2.82 15.95
N LEU A 230 -1.86 -3.01 16.82
CA LEU A 230 -1.02 -1.94 17.35
C LEU A 230 -0.06 -1.40 16.28
N ASP A 231 0.10 -0.07 16.26
CA ASP A 231 1.08 0.57 15.39
C ASP A 231 2.42 0.72 16.14
N PRO A 232 3.58 0.56 15.48
CA PRO A 232 4.88 0.80 16.09
C PRO A 232 5.04 2.27 16.49
N LEU A 233 5.76 2.51 17.58
CA LEU A 233 6.16 3.84 18.01
C LEU A 233 7.49 4.22 17.37
N SER A 234 7.68 5.52 17.08
CA SER A 234 8.98 6.01 16.61
C SER A 234 9.99 6.01 17.76
N LEU A 235 11.21 5.55 17.50
CA LEU A 235 12.32 5.66 18.45
C LEU A 235 12.77 7.10 18.68
N ASP A 236 12.52 7.98 17.72
CA ASP A 236 12.82 9.43 17.83
C ASP A 236 11.73 10.20 18.60
N SER A 237 10.73 9.50 19.16
CA SER A 237 9.71 10.17 19.97
C SER A 237 10.35 10.74 21.23
N PRO A 238 10.18 12.06 21.51
CA PRO A 238 10.73 12.68 22.71
C PRO A 238 10.09 12.09 23.98
N VAL A 239 10.88 11.88 25.01
CA VAL A 239 10.46 11.35 26.30
C VAL A 239 10.79 12.40 27.38
N GLY A 240 9.78 12.93 28.05
CA GLY A 240 9.90 13.97 29.06
C GLY A 240 9.50 15.37 28.58
N ASP A 241 9.60 16.35 29.47
CA ASP A 241 9.16 17.73 29.20
C ASP A 241 10.23 18.61 28.53
N GLU A 242 11.50 18.18 28.52
CA GLU A 242 12.65 18.98 28.06
C GLU A 242 13.21 18.59 26.69
N ASP A 243 12.55 17.73 25.92
CA ASP A 243 12.92 17.29 24.55
C ASP A 243 14.40 16.83 24.38
N GLU A 244 15.13 16.57 25.47
CA GLU A 244 16.55 16.21 25.44
C GLU A 244 16.80 14.70 25.22
N SER A 245 15.79 13.85 25.43
CA SER A 245 15.90 12.39 25.33
C SER A 245 14.86 11.81 24.42
N ASN A 246 15.27 10.83 23.60
CA ASN A 246 14.39 10.09 22.73
C ASN A 246 14.10 8.70 23.29
N LEU A 247 12.98 8.08 22.89
CA LEU A 247 12.61 6.73 23.32
C LEU A 247 13.72 5.71 23.01
N GLY A 248 14.48 5.90 21.92
CA GLY A 248 15.60 5.05 21.52
C GLY A 248 16.72 4.99 22.54
N ASP A 249 16.98 6.09 23.28
CA ASP A 249 18.07 6.18 24.28
C ASP A 249 17.83 5.28 25.49
N PHE A 250 16.58 4.90 25.74
CA PHE A 250 16.20 4.02 26.86
C PHE A 250 16.22 2.54 26.49
N ILE A 251 16.46 2.18 25.22
CA ILE A 251 16.48 0.79 24.78
C ILE A 251 17.89 0.25 24.88
N LYS A 252 18.07 -0.73 25.78
CA LYS A 252 19.37 -1.40 25.98
C LYS A 252 19.70 -2.27 24.76
N ASP A 253 20.94 -2.17 24.27
CA ASP A 253 21.48 -3.12 23.29
C ASP A 253 21.87 -4.42 24.01
N GLU A 254 21.08 -5.47 23.84
CA GLU A 254 21.32 -6.79 24.41
C GLU A 254 22.47 -7.55 23.73
N ASN A 255 22.86 -7.14 22.52
CA ASN A 255 23.93 -7.78 21.75
C ASN A 255 25.29 -7.14 21.99
N ALA A 256 25.35 -6.00 22.67
CA ALA A 256 26.61 -5.38 23.04
C ALA A 256 27.38 -6.28 24.01
N ALA A 257 28.56 -6.73 23.61
CA ALA A 257 29.41 -7.55 24.48
C ALA A 257 29.86 -6.74 25.69
N ALA A 258 29.64 -7.27 26.91
CA ALA A 258 30.12 -6.60 28.11
C ALA A 258 31.65 -6.45 28.07
N PRO A 259 32.21 -5.29 28.46
CA PRO A 259 33.68 -5.07 28.45
C PRO A 259 34.45 -6.14 29.19
N ILE A 260 33.87 -6.67 30.28
CA ILE A 260 34.45 -7.75 31.07
C ILE A 260 34.59 -9.05 30.27
N ASP A 261 33.56 -9.40 29.45
CA ASP A 261 33.58 -10.62 28.64
C ASP A 261 34.58 -10.50 27.50
N VAL A 262 34.69 -9.29 26.90
CA VAL A 262 35.71 -9.01 25.88
C VAL A 262 37.12 -9.13 26.47
N ALA A 263 37.37 -8.53 27.61
CA ALA A 263 38.66 -8.62 28.32
C ALA A 263 38.99 -10.08 28.67
N ALA A 264 38.02 -10.83 29.21
CA ALA A 264 38.20 -12.25 29.54
C ALA A 264 38.55 -13.11 28.32
N ARG A 265 37.90 -12.86 27.15
CA ARG A 265 38.21 -13.54 25.88
C ARG A 265 39.65 -13.23 25.41
N HIS A 266 40.07 -11.96 25.50
CA HIS A 266 41.43 -11.57 25.14
C HIS A 266 42.48 -12.22 26.05
N LEU A 267 42.24 -12.25 27.36
CA LEU A 267 43.15 -12.93 28.32
C LEU A 267 43.19 -14.44 28.05
N LEU A 268 42.08 -15.07 27.78
CA LEU A 268 42.00 -16.48 27.40
C LEU A 268 42.77 -16.76 26.11
N ALA A 269 42.59 -15.94 25.08
CA ALA A 269 43.31 -16.09 23.82
C ALA A 269 44.83 -15.95 24.01
N SER A 270 45.26 -14.98 24.82
CA SER A 270 46.68 -14.82 25.17
C SER A 270 47.23 -16.05 25.94
N ALA A 271 46.50 -16.51 26.95
CA ALA A 271 46.93 -17.67 27.74
C ALA A 271 47.00 -18.95 26.88
N VAL A 272 46.05 -19.16 25.95
CA VAL A 272 46.11 -20.26 25.00
C VAL A 272 47.33 -20.13 24.07
N GLY A 273 47.60 -18.90 23.59
CA GLY A 273 48.82 -18.62 22.81
C GLY A 273 50.10 -18.96 23.53
N ASP A 274 50.22 -18.57 24.83
CA ASP A 274 51.38 -18.84 25.66
C ASP A 274 51.60 -20.36 25.87
N VAL A 275 50.55 -21.13 26.11
CA VAL A 275 50.60 -22.60 26.25
C VAL A 275 50.99 -23.28 24.96
N LEU A 276 50.50 -22.77 23.80
CA LEU A 276 50.85 -23.35 22.50
C LEU A 276 52.33 -23.22 22.18
N VAL A 277 53.04 -22.23 22.71
CA VAL A 277 54.53 -22.06 22.52
C VAL A 277 55.33 -23.19 23.15
N GLU A 278 54.78 -23.92 24.12
CA GLU A 278 55.45 -25.10 24.73
C GLU A 278 55.47 -26.35 23.80
N LEU A 279 54.66 -26.35 22.73
CA LEU A 279 54.58 -27.44 21.77
C LEU A 279 55.59 -27.26 20.62
N SER A 280 55.94 -28.34 19.91
CA SER A 280 56.73 -28.24 18.69
C SER A 280 55.98 -27.50 17.58
N ASP A 281 56.69 -26.84 16.67
CA ASP A 281 56.10 -26.03 15.59
C ASP A 281 55.04 -26.80 14.80
N ARG A 282 55.25 -28.07 14.53
CA ARG A 282 54.34 -28.93 13.80
C ARG A 282 53.06 -29.25 14.60
N GLU A 283 53.17 -29.42 15.90
CA GLU A 283 52.03 -29.67 16.78
C GLU A 283 51.20 -28.37 16.98
N GLN A 284 51.84 -27.22 17.07
CA GLN A 284 51.19 -25.94 17.10
C GLN A 284 50.32 -25.70 15.85
N GLU A 285 50.92 -25.94 14.69
CA GLU A 285 50.23 -25.78 13.40
C GLU A 285 48.99 -26.70 13.29
N VAL A 286 49.14 -27.96 13.69
CA VAL A 286 48.01 -28.92 13.69
C VAL A 286 46.89 -28.48 14.61
N VAL A 287 47.21 -27.98 15.83
CA VAL A 287 46.21 -27.51 16.80
C VAL A 287 45.53 -26.26 16.27
N ARG A 288 46.28 -25.26 15.73
CA ARG A 288 45.73 -24.04 15.18
C ARG A 288 44.75 -24.30 14.02
N LEU A 289 45.16 -25.15 13.07
CA LEU A 289 44.30 -25.51 11.93
C LEU A 289 43.06 -26.32 12.36
N ARG A 290 43.20 -27.24 13.33
CA ARG A 290 42.09 -28.07 13.78
C ARG A 290 41.03 -27.28 14.55
N PHE A 291 41.42 -26.30 15.31
CA PHE A 291 40.53 -25.49 16.19
C PHE A 291 40.23 -24.11 15.63
N GLY A 292 40.74 -23.78 14.43
CA GLY A 292 40.45 -22.49 13.76
C GLY A 292 40.97 -21.29 14.56
N LEU A 293 42.13 -21.40 15.20
CA LEU A 293 42.67 -20.33 16.05
C LEU A 293 43.28 -19.16 15.28
N GLU A 294 43.42 -19.28 13.95
CA GLU A 294 43.91 -18.22 13.05
C GLU A 294 42.79 -17.60 12.21
N ASP A 295 41.75 -18.38 11.85
CA ASP A 295 40.70 -17.96 10.93
C ASP A 295 39.35 -17.70 11.62
N GLY A 296 39.19 -17.96 12.91
CA GLY A 296 37.98 -17.74 13.71
C GLY A 296 37.05 -18.93 13.70
#